data_74d6d2f336f12c11f57ee85b3f5d3242
#
_entry.id   74d6d2f336f12c11f57ee85b3f5d3242
#
_cell.length_a   1.000
_cell.length_b   1.000
_cell.length_c   1.000
_cell.angle_alpha   90.00
_cell.angle_beta   90.00
_cell.angle_gamma   90.00
#
_symmetry.space_group_name_H-M   'P 1'
#
loop_
_entity.id
_entity.type
_entity.pdbx_description
1 polymer ?
#
loop_
_entity_poly.entity_id
_entity_poly.type
_entity_poly.pdbx_seq_one_letter_code
_entity_poly.pdbx_strand_id
1 'polypeptide(L)'
;MYLELIRNKPHGSAITGRLVIDGRWFCDTLERVGYQILPLCYPVKVTRSPKFRRLLPLVSNVPQRSGIRFHRGTRPEHSTGCILLSKDKEIELTQLILQAQNSHEEIILEVTDFRPGTEYGYNHPCEPELQKR
;
A
#
# COMPACT_ATOMS: atom_id res chain seq x y z
N MET A 1 -10.40 -2.58 7.71
CA MET A 1 -9.54 -1.44 7.29
C MET A 1 -9.34 -1.48 5.78
N TYR A 2 -9.63 -0.39 5.12
CA TYR A 2 -9.53 -0.27 3.67
C TYR A 2 -8.43 0.72 3.32
N LEU A 3 -7.37 0.20 2.69
CA LEU A 3 -6.22 0.98 2.26
C LEU A 3 -6.31 1.19 0.75
N GLU A 4 -6.10 2.43 0.30
CA GLU A 4 -6.05 2.74 -1.12
C GLU A 4 -4.69 3.35 -1.45
N LEU A 5 -3.94 2.69 -2.33
CA LEU A 5 -2.72 3.25 -2.91
C LEU A 5 -3.10 3.84 -4.26
N ILE A 6 -3.10 5.16 -4.33
CA ILE A 6 -3.48 5.90 -5.54
C ILE A 6 -2.22 6.45 -6.17
N ARG A 7 -1.79 5.85 -7.27
CA ARG A 7 -0.56 6.21 -7.96
C ARG A 7 -0.73 7.45 -8.82
N ASN A 8 0.29 8.30 -8.81
CA ASN A 8 0.40 9.39 -9.76
C ASN A 8 1.03 8.88 -11.06
N LYS A 9 1.06 9.75 -12.09
CA LYS A 9 1.77 9.46 -13.33
C LYS A 9 3.25 9.22 -13.03
N PRO A 10 3.88 8.16 -13.58
CA PRO A 10 5.32 7.93 -13.40
C PRO A 10 6.16 9.11 -13.88
N HIS A 11 7.23 9.38 -13.15
CA HIS A 11 8.20 10.42 -13.50
C HIS A 11 9.62 9.86 -13.35
N GLY A 12 10.33 9.67 -14.47
CA GLY A 12 11.61 8.99 -14.45
C GLY A 12 11.47 7.57 -13.91
N SER A 13 12.27 7.21 -12.92
CA SER A 13 12.23 5.91 -12.27
C SER A 13 11.24 5.87 -11.09
N ALA A 14 10.57 6.97 -10.79
CA ALA A 14 9.72 7.11 -9.61
C ALA A 14 8.24 7.06 -9.94
N ILE A 15 7.48 6.39 -9.09
CA ILE A 15 6.02 6.49 -9.04
C ILE A 15 5.68 7.02 -7.66
N THR A 16 5.32 8.30 -7.60
CA THR A 16 4.78 8.86 -6.36
C THR A 16 3.31 8.48 -6.25
N GLY A 17 2.80 8.49 -5.04
CA GLY A 17 1.40 8.17 -4.81
C GLY A 17 0.93 8.66 -3.46
N ARG A 18 -0.32 8.29 -3.14
CA ARG A 18 -0.95 8.60 -1.87
C ARG A 18 -1.51 7.32 -1.28
N LEU A 19 -1.33 7.15 0.01
CA LEU A 19 -2.00 6.11 0.77
C LEU A 19 -3.15 6.73 1.53
N VAL A 20 -4.35 6.21 1.30
CA VAL A 20 -5.59 6.65 1.93
C VAL A 20 -6.08 5.49 2.79
N ILE A 21 -6.44 5.77 4.05
CA ILE A 21 -6.93 4.76 4.99
C ILE A 21 -8.36 5.13 5.39
N ASP A 22 -9.30 4.24 5.07
CA ASP A 22 -10.72 4.41 5.39
C ASP A 22 -11.23 5.80 4.97
N GLY A 23 -10.84 6.23 3.76
CA GLY A 23 -11.27 7.47 3.16
C GLY A 23 -10.48 8.71 3.56
N ARG A 24 -9.43 8.58 4.38
CA ARG A 24 -8.60 9.70 4.83
C ARG A 24 -7.17 9.56 4.34
N TRP A 25 -6.62 10.66 3.80
CA TRP A 25 -5.21 10.69 3.44
C TRP A 25 -4.35 10.37 4.66
N PHE A 26 -3.40 9.46 4.44
CA PHE A 26 -2.47 9.04 5.49
C PHE A 26 -1.05 9.54 5.21
N CYS A 27 -0.52 9.28 4.02
CA CYS A 27 0.84 9.69 3.67
C CYS A 27 1.06 9.65 2.15
N ASP A 28 2.19 10.22 1.75
CA ASP A 28 2.72 10.05 0.41
C ASP A 28 3.50 8.75 0.32
N THR A 29 3.56 8.19 -0.88
CA THR A 29 4.25 6.93 -1.15
C THR A 29 5.19 7.07 -2.33
N LEU A 30 6.13 6.13 -2.44
CA LEU A 30 7.10 6.07 -3.51
C LEU A 30 7.31 4.63 -3.93
N GLU A 31 7.29 4.38 -5.23
CA GLU A 31 7.58 3.08 -5.82
C GLU A 31 8.58 3.26 -6.96
N ARG A 32 9.13 2.14 -7.44
CA ARG A 32 10.08 2.14 -8.54
C ARG A 32 9.43 1.64 -9.82
N VAL A 33 9.56 2.42 -10.90
CA VAL A 33 9.04 2.04 -12.22
C VAL A 33 9.66 0.71 -12.68
N GLY A 34 8.83 -0.20 -13.14
CA GLY A 34 9.24 -1.53 -13.61
C GLY A 34 9.24 -2.59 -12.52
N TYR A 35 9.13 -2.21 -11.25
CA TYR A 35 9.12 -3.13 -10.12
C TYR A 35 7.80 -3.12 -9.35
N GLN A 36 6.92 -2.17 -9.64
CA GLN A 36 5.65 -2.01 -8.93
C GLN A 36 4.72 -3.21 -9.10
N ILE A 37 3.93 -3.47 -8.08
CA ILE A 37 2.93 -4.52 -8.14
C ILE A 37 1.74 -4.11 -9.00
N LEU A 38 0.98 -5.08 -9.48
CA LEU A 38 -0.19 -4.84 -10.33
C LEU A 38 -1.30 -4.11 -9.58
N PRO A 39 -2.14 -3.33 -10.28
CA PRO A 39 -3.27 -2.63 -9.67
C PRO A 39 -4.44 -3.59 -9.38
N LEU A 40 -4.32 -4.30 -8.28
CA LEU A 40 -5.28 -5.32 -7.83
C LEU A 40 -5.67 -5.07 -6.38
N CYS A 41 -6.46 -5.99 -5.83
CA CYS A 41 -6.82 -6.03 -4.42
C CYS A 41 -5.93 -7.03 -3.69
N TYR A 42 -5.39 -6.64 -2.54
CA TYR A 42 -4.47 -7.48 -1.78
C TYR A 42 -4.84 -7.52 -0.31
N PRO A 43 -4.87 -8.71 0.30
CA PRO A 43 -4.92 -8.79 1.76
C PRO A 43 -3.61 -8.25 2.34
N VAL A 44 -3.70 -7.59 3.49
CA VAL A 44 -2.53 -7.05 4.19
C VAL A 44 -2.52 -7.53 5.62
N LYS A 45 -1.34 -7.87 6.12
CA LYS A 45 -1.12 -8.25 7.51
C LYS A 45 0.26 -7.82 7.96
N VAL A 46 0.44 -7.65 9.27
CA VAL A 46 1.77 -7.40 9.83
C VAL A 46 2.40 -8.73 10.18
N THR A 47 3.62 -8.94 9.68
CA THR A 47 4.47 -10.07 10.05
C THR A 47 5.89 -9.58 10.24
N ARG A 48 6.74 -10.41 10.85
CA ARG A 48 8.15 -10.08 10.95
C ARG A 48 8.83 -10.26 9.59
N SER A 49 9.50 -9.21 9.13
CA SER A 49 10.28 -9.26 7.90
C SER A 49 11.62 -9.96 8.16
N PRO A 50 11.94 -11.04 7.45
CA PRO A 50 13.28 -11.66 7.56
C PRO A 50 14.39 -10.72 7.12
N LYS A 51 14.12 -9.91 6.09
CA LYS A 51 15.11 -8.98 5.52
C LYS A 51 15.39 -7.81 6.45
N PHE A 52 14.33 -7.17 6.96
CA PHE A 52 14.46 -5.95 7.76
C PHE A 52 14.48 -6.22 9.26
N ARG A 53 14.22 -7.47 9.67
CA ARG A 53 14.27 -7.92 11.06
C ARG A 53 13.38 -7.12 12.01
N ARG A 54 12.22 -6.71 11.53
CA ARG A 54 11.20 -6.03 12.32
C ARG A 54 9.81 -6.31 11.76
N LEU A 55 8.79 -5.98 12.54
CA LEU A 55 7.41 -6.10 12.10
C LEU A 55 7.12 -5.03 11.06
N LEU A 56 6.57 -5.44 9.92
CA LEU A 56 6.19 -4.55 8.82
C LEU A 56 4.92 -5.06 8.15
N PRO A 57 4.11 -4.16 7.56
CA PRO A 57 2.96 -4.58 6.76
C PRO A 57 3.42 -5.41 5.56
N LEU A 58 2.81 -6.58 5.40
CA LEU A 58 3.05 -7.48 4.28
C LEU A 58 1.85 -7.42 3.34
N VAL A 59 2.09 -7.15 2.07
CA VAL A 59 1.08 -7.23 1.02
C VAL A 59 1.06 -8.68 0.54
N SER A 60 -0.07 -9.37 0.78
CA SER A 60 -0.20 -10.80 0.52
C SER A 60 -0.75 -11.09 -0.87
N ASN A 61 -0.51 -12.31 -1.36
CA ASN A 61 -1.06 -12.80 -2.62
C ASN A 61 -0.68 -11.98 -3.85
N VAL A 62 0.52 -11.41 -3.84
CA VAL A 62 1.04 -10.72 -5.03
C VAL A 62 1.44 -11.78 -6.05
N PRO A 63 0.88 -11.74 -7.28
CA PRO A 63 1.17 -12.75 -8.29
C PRO A 63 2.68 -12.92 -8.54
N GLN A 64 3.18 -14.14 -8.42
CA GLN A 64 4.56 -14.53 -8.71
C GLN A 64 5.62 -13.84 -7.84
N ARG A 65 5.21 -13.21 -6.73
CA ARG A 65 6.12 -12.46 -5.87
C ARG A 65 5.82 -12.73 -4.39
N SER A 66 6.83 -12.53 -3.56
CA SER A 66 6.70 -12.64 -2.10
C SER A 66 7.51 -11.53 -1.44
N GLY A 67 7.23 -11.28 -0.18
CA GLY A 67 7.98 -10.29 0.60
C GLY A 67 7.71 -8.85 0.21
N ILE A 68 6.61 -8.55 -0.48
CA ILE A 68 6.21 -7.19 -0.80
C ILE A 68 5.67 -6.55 0.47
N ARG A 69 6.27 -5.42 0.86
CA ARG A 69 5.92 -4.74 2.11
C ARG A 69 5.83 -3.24 1.93
N PHE A 70 5.20 -2.58 2.91
CA PHE A 70 5.40 -1.16 3.13
C PHE A 70 6.62 -1.01 4.02
N HIS A 71 7.60 -0.21 3.61
CA HIS A 71 8.74 0.09 4.47
C HIS A 71 9.35 1.45 4.13
N ARG A 72 10.20 1.93 5.02
CA ARG A 72 10.84 3.24 4.86
C ARG A 72 11.80 3.26 3.67
N GLY A 73 11.82 4.37 2.97
CA GLY A 73 12.72 4.61 1.87
C GLY A 73 12.50 6.01 1.29
N THR A 74 13.54 6.59 0.72
CA THR A 74 13.54 7.97 0.21
C THR A 74 13.85 8.08 -1.28
N ARG A 75 14.25 6.97 -1.91
CA ARG A 75 14.59 6.94 -3.33
C ARG A 75 14.01 5.69 -3.99
N PRO A 76 13.65 5.75 -5.28
CA PRO A 76 13.10 4.58 -5.98
C PRO A 76 13.99 3.34 -5.88
N GLU A 77 15.31 3.51 -5.87
CA GLU A 77 16.27 2.42 -5.79
C GLU A 77 16.15 1.60 -4.48
N HIS A 78 15.50 2.15 -3.46
CA HIS A 78 15.23 1.43 -2.22
C HIS A 78 14.10 0.41 -2.38
N SER A 79 13.43 0.38 -3.55
CA SER A 79 12.32 -0.55 -3.82
C SER A 79 12.67 -1.54 -4.93
N THR A 80 12.34 -2.80 -4.68
CA THR A 80 12.27 -3.84 -5.72
C THR A 80 10.84 -4.39 -5.81
N GLY A 81 9.87 -3.51 -5.51
CA GLY A 81 8.45 -3.84 -5.52
C GLY A 81 7.72 -3.37 -4.26
N CYS A 82 8.45 -3.11 -3.19
CA CYS A 82 7.87 -2.60 -1.95
C CYS A 82 7.38 -1.16 -2.11
N ILE A 83 6.40 -0.81 -1.30
CA ILE A 83 5.83 0.54 -1.26
C ILE A 83 6.56 1.32 -0.18
N LEU A 84 7.24 2.40 -0.58
CA LEU A 84 8.07 3.19 0.31
C LEU A 84 7.29 4.35 0.91
N LEU A 85 7.56 4.65 2.17
CA LEU A 85 7.00 5.80 2.88
C LEU A 85 8.02 6.31 3.88
N SER A 86 7.73 7.42 4.57
CA SER A 86 8.65 7.95 5.57
C SER A 86 8.77 6.99 6.77
N LYS A 87 9.85 7.11 7.51
CA LYS A 87 10.10 6.31 8.70
C LYS A 87 8.94 6.42 9.71
N ASP A 88 8.50 7.63 9.99
CA ASP A 88 7.43 7.85 10.96
C ASP A 88 6.12 7.22 10.48
N LYS A 89 5.83 7.29 9.19
CA LYS A 89 4.62 6.71 8.62
C LYS A 89 4.72 5.19 8.53
N GLU A 90 5.91 4.63 8.33
CA GLU A 90 6.09 3.18 8.41
C GLU A 90 5.72 2.67 9.81
N ILE A 91 6.23 3.33 10.85
CA ILE A 91 5.98 2.94 12.25
C ILE A 91 4.48 3.06 12.56
N GLU A 92 3.87 4.19 12.19
CA GLU A 92 2.45 4.45 12.44
C GLU A 92 1.56 3.44 11.70
N LEU A 93 1.84 3.19 10.41
CA LEU A 93 1.06 2.24 9.61
C LEU A 93 1.15 0.82 10.18
N THR A 94 2.36 0.41 10.58
CA THR A 94 2.56 -0.91 11.18
C THR A 94 1.71 -1.08 12.43
N GLN A 95 1.66 -0.07 13.30
CA GLN A 95 0.87 -0.10 14.52
C GLN A 95 -0.64 -0.13 14.23
N LEU A 96 -1.10 0.68 13.28
CA LEU A 96 -2.52 0.72 12.89
C LEU A 96 -2.98 -0.64 12.34
N ILE A 97 -2.20 -1.25 11.46
CA ILE A 97 -2.54 -2.55 10.88
C ILE A 97 -2.48 -3.63 11.94
N LEU A 98 -1.48 -3.59 12.83
CA LEU A 98 -1.38 -4.57 13.91
C LEU A 98 -2.59 -4.52 14.85
N GLN A 99 -3.07 -3.31 15.19
CA GLN A 99 -4.29 -3.15 15.99
C GLN A 99 -5.52 -3.74 15.29
N ALA A 100 -5.69 -3.44 14.01
CA ALA A 100 -6.80 -3.98 13.21
C ALA A 100 -6.72 -5.51 13.12
N GLN A 101 -5.53 -6.04 12.89
CA GLN A 101 -5.27 -7.48 12.84
C GLN A 101 -5.62 -8.16 14.18
N ASN A 102 -5.22 -7.56 15.30
CA ASN A 102 -5.50 -8.08 16.63
C ASN A 102 -7.00 -8.04 16.97
N SER A 103 -7.75 -7.16 16.33
CA SER A 103 -9.21 -7.06 16.46
C SER A 103 -9.95 -7.93 15.43
N HIS A 104 -9.23 -8.79 14.71
CA HIS A 104 -9.77 -9.67 13.66
C HIS A 104 -10.49 -8.91 12.54
N GLU A 105 -10.05 -7.68 12.29
CA GLU A 105 -10.58 -6.84 11.21
C GLU A 105 -9.95 -7.28 9.89
N GLU A 106 -10.77 -7.32 8.83
CA GLU A 106 -10.26 -7.53 7.48
C GLU A 106 -9.46 -6.31 7.03
N ILE A 107 -8.29 -6.52 6.42
CA ILE A 107 -7.42 -5.44 5.95
C ILE A 107 -7.14 -5.67 4.48
N ILE A 108 -7.63 -4.77 3.64
CA ILE A 108 -7.52 -4.86 2.18
C ILE A 108 -6.81 -3.62 1.64
N LEU A 109 -5.87 -3.85 0.73
CA LEU A 109 -5.21 -2.80 -0.05
C LEU A 109 -5.74 -2.85 -1.48
N GLU A 110 -6.24 -1.72 -1.95
CA GLU A 110 -6.58 -1.51 -3.36
C GLU A 110 -5.49 -0.64 -3.99
N VAL A 111 -4.91 -1.11 -5.09
CA VAL A 111 -3.89 -0.36 -5.82
C VAL A 111 -4.51 0.15 -7.13
N THR A 112 -4.38 1.46 -7.38
CA THR A 112 -4.94 2.13 -8.54
C THR A 112 -3.85 2.88 -9.29
N ASP A 113 -3.70 2.59 -10.59
CA ASP A 113 -2.79 3.31 -11.46
C ASP A 113 -3.35 4.69 -11.82
N PHE A 114 -2.44 5.60 -12.20
CA PHE A 114 -2.84 6.90 -12.73
C PHE A 114 -3.72 6.73 -13.98
N ARG A 115 -4.89 7.38 -13.96
CA ARG A 115 -5.81 7.40 -15.09
C ARG A 115 -6.37 8.81 -15.25
N PRO A 116 -5.97 9.55 -16.29
CA PRO A 116 -6.52 10.89 -16.52
C PRO A 116 -8.03 10.87 -16.59
N GLY A 117 -8.69 11.82 -15.94
CA GLY A 117 -10.14 11.99 -16.01
C GLY A 117 -10.97 11.04 -15.16
N THR A 118 -10.34 10.29 -14.24
CA THR A 118 -11.05 9.32 -13.39
C THR A 118 -11.18 9.73 -11.93
N GLU A 119 -10.96 11.00 -11.62
CA GLU A 119 -11.10 11.52 -10.24
C GLU A 119 -12.53 11.40 -9.72
N TYR A 120 -13.50 11.40 -10.63
CA TYR A 120 -14.91 11.28 -10.32
C TYR A 120 -15.47 10.00 -10.92
N GLY A 121 -16.23 9.26 -10.13
CA GLY A 121 -16.89 8.05 -10.57
C GLY A 121 -16.00 6.82 -10.64
N TYR A 122 -14.85 6.85 -9.97
CA TYR A 122 -14.01 5.67 -9.86
C TYR A 122 -14.76 4.57 -9.12
N ASN A 123 -14.77 3.37 -9.70
CA ASN A 123 -15.32 2.19 -9.03
C ASN A 123 -14.29 1.60 -8.08
N HIS A 124 -14.66 1.36 -6.84
CA HIS A 124 -13.80 0.78 -5.80
C HIS A 124 -14.11 -0.70 -5.60
N PRO A 125 -13.61 -1.60 -6.47
CA PRO A 125 -13.98 -3.01 -6.42
C PRO A 125 -13.50 -3.73 -5.17
N CYS A 126 -12.49 -3.19 -4.50
CA CYS A 126 -11.90 -3.81 -3.30
C CYS A 126 -12.51 -3.29 -2.00
N GLU A 127 -13.37 -2.27 -2.06
CA GLU A 127 -13.96 -1.68 -0.86
C GLU A 127 -14.80 -2.70 -0.10
N PRO A 128 -14.55 -2.89 1.21
CA PRO A 128 -15.36 -3.80 2.02
C PRO A 128 -16.83 -3.39 2.04
N GLU A 129 -17.75 -4.38 2.04
CA GLU A 129 -19.19 -4.13 2.01
C GLU A 129 -19.66 -3.18 3.13
N LEU A 130 -19.07 -3.28 4.32
CA LEU A 130 -19.44 -2.43 5.44
C LEU A 130 -19.15 -0.93 5.19
N GLN A 131 -18.22 -0.63 4.29
CA GLN A 131 -17.85 0.75 3.96
C GLN A 131 -18.62 1.30 2.76
N LYS A 132 -19.26 0.45 1.98
CA LYS A 132 -20.06 0.85 0.82
C LYS A 132 -21.43 1.43 1.18
N ARG A 133 -21.81 1.36 2.45
CA ARG A 133 -23.12 1.79 2.93
C ARG A 133 -23.19 3.26 3.30
#